data_870ce526a5440c76e20f383507e19f6a
#
_entry.id   870ce526a5440c76e20f383507e19f6a
#
_cell.length_a   1.000
_cell.length_b   1.000
_cell.length_c   1.000
_cell.angle_alpha   90.00
_cell.angle_beta   90.00
_cell.angle_gamma   90.00
#
_symmetry.space_group_name_H-M   'P 1'
#
loop_
_entity.id
_entity.type
_entity.pdbx_description
1 polymer ?
#
loop_
_entity_poly.entity_id
_entity_poly.type
_entity_poly.pdbx_seq_one_letter_code
_entity_poly.pdbx_strand_id
1 'polypeptide(L)'
;MRQINCKLFWRYYMKLIDEKGRLFGKINLIDLLVVILIVAVIAAVAWKLGGRKAAAAVTGSAKKAVYTVEIEDVPADIAAYAETQTGKSLVNDSKVIAASITDVRSETYNADNGHQTLFITVEADASFTGNVYKVGPQEVRVGYEYILKTSEFELTGLICALEVTDG
;
A
#
# COMPACT_ATOMS: atom_id res chain seq x y z
N MET A 1 -35.56 10.88 -66.43
CA MET A 1 -35.93 10.83 -65.01
C MET A 1 -35.80 9.41 -64.51
N ARG A 2 -34.73 9.12 -63.76
CA ARG A 2 -34.54 7.76 -63.17
C ARG A 2 -35.14 7.80 -61.76
N GLN A 3 -36.18 7.04 -61.55
CA GLN A 3 -36.76 6.80 -60.23
C GLN A 3 -35.81 5.90 -59.43
N ILE A 4 -35.22 6.46 -58.39
CA ILE A 4 -34.40 5.70 -57.44
C ILE A 4 -35.34 4.92 -56.51
N ASN A 5 -35.27 3.59 -56.64
CA ASN A 5 -36.09 2.64 -55.91
C ASN A 5 -35.73 2.65 -54.38
N CYS A 6 -36.48 3.38 -53.60
CA CYS A 6 -36.32 3.55 -52.15
C CYS A 6 -36.70 2.31 -51.35
N LYS A 7 -37.07 1.20 -51.98
CA LYS A 7 -37.51 -0.05 -51.32
C LYS A 7 -36.39 -0.99 -50.98
N LEU A 8 -35.14 -0.79 -51.48
CA LEU A 8 -34.03 -1.71 -51.16
C LEU A 8 -33.29 -1.40 -49.88
N PHE A 9 -33.39 -0.19 -49.37
CA PHE A 9 -32.64 0.22 -48.17
C PHE A 9 -33.27 -0.23 -46.87
N TRP A 10 -34.59 -0.48 -46.84
CA TRP A 10 -35.32 -0.92 -45.65
C TRP A 10 -35.22 -2.43 -45.37
N ARG A 11 -34.75 -3.21 -46.31
CA ARG A 11 -34.72 -4.68 -46.20
C ARG A 11 -33.47 -5.21 -45.49
N TYR A 12 -32.45 -4.39 -45.29
CA TYR A 12 -31.23 -4.79 -44.63
C TYR A 12 -31.22 -4.52 -43.11
N TYR A 13 -32.11 -3.68 -42.61
CA TYR A 13 -32.17 -3.31 -41.19
C TYR A 13 -33.04 -4.20 -40.32
N MET A 14 -33.84 -5.06 -40.86
CA MET A 14 -34.86 -5.84 -40.11
C MET A 14 -34.52 -7.32 -39.87
N LYS A 15 -33.24 -7.72 -39.96
CA LYS A 15 -32.86 -9.11 -39.62
C LYS A 15 -31.99 -9.26 -38.38
N LEU A 16 -31.78 -8.20 -37.62
CA LEU A 16 -31.00 -8.25 -36.37
C LEU A 16 -31.82 -8.73 -35.17
N ILE A 17 -33.12 -8.54 -35.16
CA ILE A 17 -34.00 -8.98 -34.10
C ILE A 17 -35.18 -9.73 -34.73
N ASP A 18 -35.35 -10.98 -34.38
CA ASP A 18 -36.48 -11.81 -34.80
C ASP A 18 -37.72 -11.47 -33.97
N GLU A 19 -38.95 -11.77 -34.49
CA GLU A 19 -40.23 -11.49 -33.80
C GLU A 19 -40.35 -12.13 -32.40
N LYS A 20 -39.41 -13.01 -32.04
CA LYS A 20 -39.27 -13.64 -30.71
C LYS A 20 -38.20 -13.01 -29.84
N GLY A 21 -37.67 -11.82 -30.16
CA GLY A 21 -36.68 -11.14 -29.37
C GLY A 21 -35.30 -11.83 -29.35
N ARG A 22 -34.93 -12.59 -30.39
CA ARG A 22 -33.64 -13.27 -30.50
C ARG A 22 -32.72 -12.53 -31.44
N LEU A 23 -31.52 -12.19 -30.95
CA LEU A 23 -30.40 -11.67 -31.75
C LEU A 23 -29.78 -12.83 -32.53
N PHE A 24 -29.68 -12.72 -33.87
CA PHE A 24 -29.13 -13.73 -34.77
C PHE A 24 -29.84 -15.11 -34.67
N GLY A 25 -31.09 -15.17 -34.20
CA GLY A 25 -31.86 -16.41 -34.10
C GLY A 25 -31.42 -17.43 -33.03
N LYS A 26 -30.39 -17.12 -32.26
CA LYS A 26 -29.81 -18.05 -31.26
C LYS A 26 -29.74 -17.50 -29.83
N ILE A 27 -29.63 -16.18 -29.62
CA ILE A 27 -29.45 -15.57 -28.30
C ILE A 27 -30.68 -14.74 -27.97
N ASN A 28 -31.31 -14.99 -26.83
CA ASN A 28 -32.41 -14.21 -26.34
C ASN A 28 -31.86 -12.84 -25.88
N LEU A 29 -32.49 -11.74 -26.32
CA LEU A 29 -32.10 -10.38 -25.96
C LEU A 29 -32.08 -10.18 -24.45
N ILE A 30 -33.00 -10.83 -23.72
CA ILE A 30 -33.09 -10.76 -22.26
C ILE A 30 -31.89 -11.46 -21.63
N ASP A 31 -31.48 -12.63 -22.12
CA ASP A 31 -30.31 -13.35 -21.60
C ASP A 31 -29.02 -12.57 -21.83
N LEU A 32 -28.87 -11.94 -23.01
CA LEU A 32 -27.74 -11.06 -23.30
C LEU A 32 -27.68 -9.85 -22.34
N LEU A 33 -28.83 -9.25 -22.04
CA LEU A 33 -28.92 -8.10 -21.13
C LEU A 33 -28.57 -8.50 -19.69
N VAL A 34 -28.99 -9.67 -19.24
CA VAL A 34 -28.63 -10.25 -17.93
C VAL A 34 -27.12 -10.51 -17.85
N VAL A 35 -26.52 -11.08 -18.89
CA VAL A 35 -25.07 -11.34 -18.93
C VAL A 35 -24.29 -10.02 -18.89
N ILE A 36 -24.69 -9.01 -19.67
CA ILE A 36 -24.06 -7.67 -19.63
C ILE A 36 -24.16 -7.07 -18.24
N LEU A 37 -25.31 -7.18 -17.58
CA LEU A 37 -25.53 -6.65 -16.24
C LEU A 37 -24.63 -7.34 -15.20
N ILE A 38 -24.51 -8.68 -15.28
CA ILE A 38 -23.60 -9.46 -14.41
C ILE A 38 -22.14 -9.04 -14.63
N VAL A 39 -21.70 -8.90 -15.87
CA VAL A 39 -20.33 -8.46 -16.21
C VAL A 39 -20.08 -7.02 -15.70
N ALA A 40 -21.07 -6.12 -15.86
CA ALA A 40 -20.97 -4.76 -15.36
C ALA A 40 -20.86 -4.70 -13.83
N VAL A 41 -21.61 -5.54 -13.10
CA VAL A 41 -21.51 -5.66 -11.65
C VAL A 41 -20.14 -6.19 -11.23
N ILE A 42 -19.64 -7.24 -11.87
CA ILE A 42 -18.31 -7.80 -11.60
C ILE A 42 -17.23 -6.76 -11.88
N ALA A 43 -17.31 -6.04 -12.99
CA ALA A 43 -16.37 -4.98 -13.33
C ALA A 43 -16.42 -3.81 -12.33
N ALA A 44 -17.59 -3.41 -11.87
CA ALA A 44 -17.76 -2.35 -10.85
C ALA A 44 -17.19 -2.79 -9.49
N VAL A 45 -17.41 -4.05 -9.09
CA VAL A 45 -16.84 -4.62 -7.85
C VAL A 45 -15.32 -4.74 -7.98
N ALA A 46 -14.81 -5.24 -9.10
CA ALA A 46 -13.37 -5.33 -9.36
C ALA A 46 -12.70 -3.94 -9.37
N TRP A 47 -13.35 -2.93 -9.96
CA TRP A 47 -12.86 -1.55 -9.93
C TRP A 47 -12.87 -0.97 -8.52
N LYS A 48 -13.93 -1.20 -7.75
CA LYS A 48 -14.03 -0.73 -6.36
C LYS A 48 -13.04 -1.41 -5.40
N LEU A 49 -12.75 -2.70 -5.61
CA LEU A 49 -11.78 -3.46 -4.82
C LEU A 49 -10.34 -3.31 -5.31
N GLY A 50 -10.12 -3.26 -6.63
CA GLY A 50 -8.80 -3.08 -7.25
C GLY A 50 -8.33 -1.64 -7.27
N GLY A 51 -9.22 -0.67 -7.49
CA GLY A 51 -8.87 0.75 -7.54
C GLY A 51 -8.35 1.33 -6.22
N ARG A 52 -8.75 0.77 -5.08
CA ARG A 52 -8.22 1.18 -3.77
C ARG A 52 -6.77 0.72 -3.52
N LYS A 53 -6.35 -0.38 -4.13
CA LYS A 53 -4.96 -0.86 -4.02
C LYS A 53 -4.01 -0.19 -5.02
N ALA A 54 -4.53 0.21 -6.18
CA ALA A 54 -3.74 0.91 -7.19
C ALA A 54 -3.59 2.42 -6.90
N ALA A 55 -4.58 3.06 -6.27
CA ALA A 55 -4.51 4.48 -5.91
C ALA A 55 -3.59 4.76 -4.71
N ALA A 56 -3.31 3.77 -3.85
CA ALA A 56 -2.35 3.91 -2.76
C ALA A 56 -0.88 3.76 -3.21
N ALA A 57 -0.66 3.32 -4.46
CA ALA A 57 0.69 3.05 -4.97
C ALA A 57 1.24 4.14 -5.93
N VAL A 58 0.51 5.22 -6.22
CA VAL A 58 0.84 6.06 -7.38
C VAL A 58 1.05 7.55 -7.12
N THR A 59 1.08 8.05 -5.88
CA THR A 59 1.34 9.49 -5.69
C THR A 59 2.28 9.84 -4.54
N GLY A 60 3.31 9.06 -4.33
CA GLY A 60 4.44 9.49 -3.53
C GLY A 60 5.71 9.28 -4.35
N SER A 61 6.45 10.33 -4.71
CA SER A 61 7.85 10.14 -5.07
C SER A 61 8.49 9.34 -3.94
N ALA A 62 9.04 8.17 -4.27
CA ALA A 62 9.80 7.39 -3.30
C ALA A 62 10.93 8.28 -2.78
N LYS A 63 10.95 8.53 -1.49
CA LYS A 63 12.00 9.29 -0.82
C LYS A 63 12.78 8.36 0.08
N LYS A 64 14.05 8.61 0.24
CA LYS A 64 14.85 7.95 1.26
C LYS A 64 14.70 8.70 2.57
N ALA A 65 14.35 7.97 3.63
CA ALA A 65 14.28 8.51 4.97
C ALA A 65 15.28 7.78 5.87
N VAL A 66 16.07 8.54 6.60
CA VAL A 66 16.91 8.05 7.69
C VAL A 66 16.37 8.66 8.96
N TYR A 67 16.00 7.85 9.93
CA TYR A 67 15.46 8.32 11.20
C TYR A 67 15.99 7.50 12.35
N THR A 68 16.09 8.15 13.52
CA THR A 68 16.54 7.52 14.75
C THR A 68 15.40 7.46 15.74
N VAL A 69 15.18 6.28 16.29
CA VAL A 69 14.19 6.01 17.36
C VAL A 69 14.93 5.92 18.67
N GLU A 70 14.55 6.74 19.63
CA GLU A 70 15.02 6.76 21.00
C GLU A 70 14.07 5.95 21.87
N ILE A 71 14.62 5.02 22.64
CA ILE A 71 13.87 4.11 23.51
C ILE A 71 14.52 4.14 24.87
N GLU A 72 13.86 4.73 25.84
CA GLU A 72 14.36 4.87 27.21
C GLU A 72 14.00 3.67 28.10
N ASP A 73 14.74 3.52 29.19
CA ASP A 73 14.46 2.55 30.28
C ASP A 73 14.46 1.08 29.82
N VAL A 74 15.38 0.72 28.92
CA VAL A 74 15.50 -0.62 28.36
C VAL A 74 16.45 -1.46 29.23
N PRO A 75 16.04 -2.66 29.70
CA PRO A 75 16.92 -3.60 30.40
C PRO A 75 18.16 -3.94 29.58
N ALA A 76 19.31 -4.12 30.25
CA ALA A 76 20.61 -4.29 29.60
C ALA A 76 20.68 -5.52 28.68
N ASP A 77 19.97 -6.59 28.99
CA ASP A 77 19.89 -7.82 28.18
C ASP A 77 19.10 -7.58 26.88
N ILE A 78 18.03 -6.81 26.95
CA ILE A 78 17.25 -6.39 25.77
C ILE A 78 18.07 -5.42 24.92
N ALA A 79 18.80 -4.51 25.54
CA ALA A 79 19.68 -3.57 24.84
C ALA A 79 20.79 -4.32 24.07
N ALA A 80 21.44 -5.26 24.71
CA ALA A 80 22.47 -6.11 24.07
C ALA A 80 21.88 -6.95 22.92
N TYR A 81 20.63 -7.41 23.05
CA TYR A 81 19.96 -8.11 21.96
C TYR A 81 19.64 -7.16 20.80
N ALA A 82 19.22 -5.94 21.08
CA ALA A 82 18.95 -4.94 20.05
C ALA A 82 20.17 -4.65 19.16
N GLU A 83 21.39 -4.64 19.71
CA GLU A 83 22.62 -4.47 18.95
C GLU A 83 22.82 -5.55 17.88
N THR A 84 22.32 -6.76 18.13
CA THR A 84 22.39 -7.87 17.15
C THR A 84 21.43 -7.69 15.97
N GLN A 85 20.51 -6.73 16.06
CA GLN A 85 19.51 -6.47 15.02
C GLN A 85 19.99 -5.53 13.91
N THR A 86 21.23 -5.02 14.01
CA THR A 86 21.83 -4.21 12.93
C THR A 86 21.85 -4.99 11.60
N GLY A 87 21.38 -4.36 10.53
CA GLY A 87 21.24 -4.97 9.20
C GLY A 87 19.94 -5.75 8.99
N LYS A 88 19.11 -5.92 10.03
CA LYS A 88 17.81 -6.61 9.89
C LYS A 88 16.76 -5.69 9.27
N SER A 89 15.90 -6.28 8.43
CA SER A 89 14.76 -5.58 7.85
C SER A 89 13.61 -5.47 8.85
N LEU A 90 12.89 -4.36 8.76
CA LEU A 90 11.67 -4.18 9.54
C LEU A 90 10.50 -4.97 8.93
N VAL A 91 9.57 -5.35 9.78
CA VAL A 91 8.35 -6.07 9.39
C VAL A 91 7.10 -5.33 9.86
N ASN A 92 6.03 -5.47 9.09
CA ASN A 92 4.69 -5.04 9.48
C ASN A 92 3.67 -6.07 9.00
N ASP A 93 2.73 -6.46 9.87
CA ASP A 93 1.71 -7.48 9.56
C ASP A 93 2.31 -8.74 8.89
N SER A 94 3.43 -9.24 9.46
CA SER A 94 4.17 -10.40 8.96
C SER A 94 4.78 -10.23 7.55
N LYS A 95 4.90 -9.01 7.05
CA LYS A 95 5.54 -8.68 5.76
C LYS A 95 6.75 -7.81 5.99
N VAL A 96 7.84 -8.13 5.29
CA VAL A 96 9.01 -7.26 5.25
C VAL A 96 8.63 -5.97 4.54
N ILE A 97 9.01 -4.83 5.14
CA ILE A 97 8.87 -3.51 4.55
C ILE A 97 10.23 -3.02 4.05
N ALA A 98 10.24 -2.03 3.17
CA ALA A 98 11.47 -1.43 2.65
C ALA A 98 12.11 -0.50 3.70
N ALA A 99 12.55 -1.08 4.79
CA ALA A 99 13.21 -0.41 5.89
C ALA A 99 14.15 -1.39 6.60
N SER A 100 15.33 -0.92 7.03
CA SER A 100 16.33 -1.73 7.73
C SER A 100 17.02 -0.92 8.82
N ILE A 101 17.41 -1.61 9.89
CA ILE A 101 18.23 -1.05 10.97
C ILE A 101 19.66 -0.90 10.45
N THR A 102 20.20 0.32 10.48
CA THR A 102 21.56 0.61 10.02
C THR A 102 22.55 0.75 11.17
N ASP A 103 22.08 1.22 12.32
CA ASP A 103 22.92 1.41 13.50
C ASP A 103 22.11 1.25 14.79
N VAL A 104 22.72 0.71 15.83
CA VAL A 104 22.17 0.61 17.19
C VAL A 104 23.22 1.07 18.16
N ARG A 105 22.90 2.09 18.97
CA ARG A 105 23.74 2.59 20.04
C ARG A 105 22.99 2.54 21.35
N SER A 106 23.70 2.22 22.43
CA SER A 106 23.17 2.20 23.78
C SER A 106 23.91 3.19 24.67
N GLU A 107 23.20 3.89 25.53
CA GLU A 107 23.73 4.79 26.54
C GLU A 107 23.13 4.45 27.91
N THR A 108 23.86 4.72 28.99
CA THR A 108 23.36 4.44 30.34
C THR A 108 22.17 5.38 30.64
N TYR A 109 20.99 4.80 30.85
CA TYR A 109 19.81 5.51 31.31
C TYR A 109 19.81 5.66 32.84
N ASN A 110 20.01 4.55 33.55
CA ASN A 110 20.08 4.51 35.00
C ASN A 110 21.13 3.48 35.45
N ALA A 111 22.18 3.98 36.12
CA ALA A 111 23.29 3.16 36.57
C ALA A 111 22.88 2.20 37.72
N ASP A 112 21.86 2.55 38.51
CA ASP A 112 21.46 1.75 39.67
C ASP A 112 20.81 0.43 39.30
N ASN A 113 20.05 0.40 38.20
CA ASN A 113 19.39 -0.80 37.69
C ASN A 113 19.99 -1.37 36.40
N GLY A 114 21.01 -0.69 35.84
CA GLY A 114 21.67 -1.09 34.60
C GLY A 114 20.85 -0.84 33.34
N HIS A 115 19.74 -0.11 33.44
CA HIS A 115 18.91 0.20 32.26
C HIS A 115 19.59 1.21 31.33
N GLN A 116 19.27 1.12 30.06
CA GLN A 116 19.89 1.87 28.97
C GLN A 116 18.85 2.63 28.16
N THR A 117 19.31 3.69 27.50
CA THR A 117 18.59 4.31 26.41
C THR A 117 19.18 3.81 25.10
N LEU A 118 18.32 3.32 24.22
CA LEU A 118 18.70 2.88 22.89
C LEU A 118 18.43 3.97 21.85
N PHE A 119 19.36 4.14 20.94
CA PHE A 119 19.21 4.95 19.71
C PHE A 119 19.34 4.03 18.50
N ILE A 120 18.22 3.72 17.86
CA ILE A 120 18.17 2.81 16.72
C ILE A 120 17.95 3.62 15.46
N THR A 121 18.92 3.61 14.55
CA THR A 121 18.84 4.28 13.26
C THR A 121 18.32 3.34 12.20
N VAL A 122 17.35 3.83 11.44
CA VAL A 122 16.68 3.10 10.37
C VAL A 122 16.80 3.86 9.06
N GLU A 123 17.18 3.16 8.01
CA GLU A 123 17.05 3.64 6.63
C GLU A 123 15.84 2.97 5.97
N ALA A 124 14.99 3.76 5.30
CA ALA A 124 13.76 3.28 4.73
C ALA A 124 13.35 4.01 3.45
N ASP A 125 12.55 3.32 2.65
CA ASP A 125 11.78 3.96 1.58
C ASP A 125 10.50 4.58 2.19
N ALA A 126 10.41 5.90 2.14
CA ALA A 126 9.27 6.64 2.64
C ALA A 126 8.38 7.13 1.50
N SER A 127 7.08 7.10 1.74
CA SER A 127 6.09 7.74 0.87
C SER A 127 5.61 9.04 1.49
N PHE A 128 5.42 10.08 0.67
CA PHE A 128 4.83 11.34 1.12
C PHE A 128 3.35 11.36 0.73
N THR A 129 2.47 11.26 1.69
CA THR A 129 1.02 11.19 1.46
C THR A 129 0.28 12.00 2.49
N GLY A 130 -0.61 12.90 2.05
CA GLY A 130 -1.41 13.72 2.97
C GLY A 130 -0.57 14.64 3.85
N ASN A 131 0.54 15.19 3.32
CA ASN A 131 1.50 16.06 4.01
C ASN A 131 2.31 15.39 5.12
N VAL A 132 2.39 14.06 5.15
CA VAL A 132 3.20 13.29 6.10
C VAL A 132 4.06 12.25 5.39
N TYR A 133 5.23 11.98 5.94
CA TYR A 133 6.06 10.86 5.53
C TYR A 133 5.58 9.59 6.21
N LYS A 134 5.55 8.48 5.46
CA LYS A 134 5.19 7.16 5.97
C LYS A 134 6.19 6.11 5.53
N VAL A 135 6.55 5.25 6.45
CA VAL A 135 7.33 4.03 6.23
C VAL A 135 6.42 2.83 6.54
N GLY A 136 6.08 2.08 5.50
CA GLY A 136 4.98 1.12 5.63
C GLY A 136 3.68 1.84 6.02
N PRO A 137 2.97 1.40 7.05
CA PRO A 137 1.74 2.05 7.51
C PRO A 137 1.99 3.17 8.54
N GLN A 138 3.19 3.27 9.12
CA GLN A 138 3.50 4.18 10.21
C GLN A 138 3.95 5.55 9.70
N GLU A 139 3.51 6.62 10.36
CA GLU A 139 4.00 7.98 10.11
C GLU A 139 5.38 8.17 10.73
N VAL A 140 6.25 8.91 10.02
CA VAL A 140 7.62 9.22 10.47
C VAL A 140 7.74 10.72 10.65
N ARG A 141 7.82 11.16 11.90
CA ARG A 141 8.00 12.57 12.31
C ARG A 141 8.76 12.63 13.63
N VAL A 142 9.62 13.62 13.79
CA VAL A 142 10.31 13.87 15.07
C VAL A 142 9.28 14.11 16.18
N GLY A 143 9.46 13.44 17.31
CA GLY A 143 8.56 13.47 18.46
C GLY A 143 7.36 12.54 18.35
N TYR A 144 7.28 11.74 17.28
CA TYR A 144 6.18 10.77 17.08
C TYR A 144 6.59 9.38 17.55
N GLU A 145 5.66 8.67 18.15
CA GLU A 145 5.86 7.28 18.57
C GLU A 145 6.02 6.37 17.36
N TYR A 146 7.00 5.48 17.41
CA TYR A 146 7.29 4.53 16.36
C TYR A 146 7.48 3.12 16.93
N ILE A 147 6.78 2.15 16.38
CA ILE A 147 6.93 0.73 16.70
C ILE A 147 7.98 0.14 15.78
N LEU A 148 9.15 -0.12 16.33
CA LEU A 148 10.26 -0.75 15.62
C LEU A 148 10.16 -2.26 15.79
N LYS A 149 9.93 -2.96 14.68
CA LYS A 149 9.66 -4.40 14.69
C LYS A 149 10.46 -5.12 13.63
N THR A 150 11.22 -6.13 14.05
CA THR A 150 11.84 -7.12 13.18
C THR A 150 11.09 -8.46 13.30
N SER A 151 11.56 -9.52 12.67
CA SER A 151 11.01 -10.87 12.84
C SER A 151 11.18 -11.44 14.26
N GLU A 152 12.11 -10.89 15.03
CA GLU A 152 12.58 -11.46 16.30
C GLU A 152 12.40 -10.51 17.48
N PHE A 153 12.04 -9.23 17.22
CA PHE A 153 12.21 -8.16 18.19
C PHE A 153 11.17 -7.05 17.92
N GLU A 154 10.62 -6.47 18.96
CA GLU A 154 9.69 -5.35 18.91
C GLU A 154 9.92 -4.41 20.08
N LEU A 155 10.23 -3.13 19.79
CA LEU A 155 10.30 -2.05 20.77
C LEU A 155 9.55 -0.82 20.25
N THR A 156 9.06 -0.02 21.18
CA THR A 156 8.39 1.25 20.90
C THR A 156 9.19 2.39 21.48
N GLY A 157 9.41 3.42 20.69
CA GLY A 157 10.13 4.64 21.14
C GLY A 157 9.67 5.87 20.40
N LEU A 158 10.35 6.97 20.60
CA LEU A 158 10.10 8.26 19.96
C LEU A 158 11.11 8.50 18.84
N ILE A 159 10.69 9.01 17.72
CA ILE A 159 11.61 9.47 16.67
C ILE A 159 12.27 10.76 17.16
N CYS A 160 13.58 10.72 17.41
CA CYS A 160 14.36 11.88 17.87
C CYS A 160 15.08 12.61 16.72
N ALA A 161 15.31 11.95 15.59
CA ALA A 161 15.92 12.54 14.39
C ALA A 161 15.26 12.01 13.12
N LEU A 162 15.16 12.84 12.08
CA LEU A 162 14.64 12.49 10.77
C LEU A 162 15.34 13.31 9.70
N GLU A 163 15.89 12.62 8.71
CA GLU A 163 16.42 13.19 7.48
C GLU A 163 15.71 12.54 6.28
N VAL A 164 15.27 13.34 5.32
CA VAL A 164 14.60 12.85 4.10
C VAL A 164 15.30 13.43 2.90
N THR A 165 15.69 12.54 1.99
CA THR A 165 16.35 12.90 0.72
C THR A 165 15.52 12.44 -0.47
N ASP A 166 15.66 13.14 -1.58
CA ASP A 166 15.10 12.68 -2.86
C ASP A 166 15.87 11.41 -3.29
N GLY A 167 15.15 10.34 -3.53
CA GLY A 167 15.69 9.07 -3.95
C GLY A 167 16.02 9.03 -5.44
#